data_d270b09d4d5311254723f1a11b265846
#
_entry.id   d270b09d4d5311254723f1a11b265846
#
_cell.length_a   1.000
_cell.length_b   1.000
_cell.length_c   1.000
_cell.angle_alpha   90.00
_cell.angle_beta   90.00
_cell.angle_gamma   90.00
#
_symmetry.space_group_name_H-M   'P 1'
#
loop_
_entity.id
_entity.type
_entity.pdbx_description
1 polymer ?
#
loop_
_entity_poly.entity_id
_entity_poly.type
_entity_poly.pdbx_seq_one_letter_code
_entity_poly.pdbx_strand_id
1 'polypeptide(L)'
;YLAYANITLPSTVPQNYPGQNLNDSDAEFMKANLTYGTAGVYNTHVDGTYFIYGTRLRPDIHMKPGAFLYNFPADTHIVTFLDHEGIDFDIITDEQVDAEGLALLQQYPVIISSTHHEYVTQAQFDAVGTYTAEGGRFMDSGGNGWFWSVAGHPTLPGVMESRNFIEIAER
;
A
#
# COMPACT_ATOMS: atom_id res chain seq x y z
N TYR A 1 1.35 -2.63 -0.65
CA TYR A 1 0.33 -2.44 -1.73
C TYR A 1 -0.55 -1.20 -1.56
N LEU A 2 -0.55 -0.56 -0.41
CA LEU A 2 -1.28 0.70 -0.20
C LEU A 2 -0.91 1.76 -1.25
N ALA A 3 0.37 1.89 -1.58
CA ALA A 3 0.84 2.82 -2.60
C ALA A 3 0.28 2.53 -4.01
N TYR A 4 -0.05 1.27 -4.31
CA TYR A 4 -0.65 0.90 -5.60
C TYR A 4 -2.11 1.33 -5.70
N ALA A 5 -2.82 1.25 -4.58
CA ALA A 5 -4.24 1.59 -4.50
C ALA A 5 -4.47 3.09 -4.53
N ASN A 6 -3.56 3.85 -3.95
CA ASN A 6 -3.81 5.19 -3.46
C ASN A 6 -3.23 6.28 -4.36
N ILE A 7 -3.82 6.49 -5.55
CA ILE A 7 -3.60 7.73 -6.29
C ILE A 7 -4.93 8.41 -6.54
N THR A 8 -5.05 9.58 -5.98
CA THR A 8 -6.17 10.47 -6.22
C THR A 8 -5.70 11.67 -7.03
N LEU A 9 -6.44 11.99 -8.07
CA LEU A 9 -6.26 13.24 -8.78
C LEU A 9 -6.61 14.41 -7.85
N PRO A 10 -5.88 15.53 -7.91
CA PRO A 10 -6.13 16.70 -7.08
C PRO A 10 -7.54 17.25 -7.16
N SER A 11 -8.23 17.03 -8.27
CA SER A 11 -9.60 17.49 -8.50
C SER A 11 -10.67 16.62 -7.85
N THR A 12 -10.31 15.42 -7.38
CA THR A 12 -11.26 14.45 -6.82
C THR A 12 -11.08 14.23 -5.33
N VAL A 13 -9.98 14.71 -4.76
CA VAL A 13 -9.78 14.66 -3.31
C VAL A 13 -10.64 15.75 -2.68
N PRO A 14 -11.63 15.40 -1.88
CA PRO A 14 -12.22 16.39 -0.99
C PRO A 14 -11.08 17.00 -0.16
N GLN A 15 -11.01 18.30 -0.02
CA GLN A 15 -9.97 19.02 0.76
C GLN A 15 -10.01 18.69 2.27
N ASN A 16 -10.42 17.48 2.61
CA ASN A 16 -10.62 17.01 3.98
C ASN A 16 -9.34 16.49 4.64
N TYR A 17 -8.25 16.41 3.88
CA TYR A 17 -6.94 16.06 4.40
C TYR A 17 -5.97 17.23 4.22
N PRO A 18 -5.86 18.13 5.21
CA PRO A 18 -4.89 19.22 5.16
C PRO A 18 -3.49 18.63 5.03
N GLY A 19 -2.73 19.05 4.03
CA GLY A 19 -1.36 18.61 3.79
C GLY A 19 -1.18 17.57 2.66
N GLN A 20 -2.23 17.04 2.07
CA GLN A 20 -2.15 16.28 0.81
C GLN A 20 -2.08 17.20 -0.43
N ASN A 21 -1.72 18.43 -0.23
CA ASN A 21 -1.63 19.39 -1.33
C ASN A 21 -0.50 18.98 -2.27
N LEU A 22 -0.87 18.40 -3.39
CA LEU A 22 -0.08 18.56 -4.60
C LEU A 22 0.10 20.06 -4.78
N ASN A 23 1.33 20.50 -5.03
CA ASN A 23 1.49 21.87 -5.47
C ASN A 23 0.79 22.03 -6.83
N ASP A 24 0.45 23.25 -7.19
CA ASP A 24 -0.29 23.53 -8.43
C ASP A 24 0.44 22.99 -9.68
N SER A 25 1.78 22.97 -9.67
CA SER A 25 2.57 22.46 -10.79
C SER A 25 2.45 20.93 -10.94
N ASP A 26 2.39 20.16 -9.85
CA ASP A 26 2.18 18.71 -9.91
C ASP A 26 0.77 18.40 -10.43
N ALA A 27 -0.21 19.16 -9.99
CA ALA A 27 -1.60 19.04 -10.43
C ALA A 27 -1.74 19.33 -11.92
N GLU A 28 -1.13 20.40 -12.42
CA GLU A 28 -1.13 20.75 -13.83
C GLU A 28 -0.37 19.74 -14.68
N PHE A 29 0.76 19.22 -14.20
CA PHE A 29 1.49 18.14 -14.88
C PHE A 29 0.61 16.90 -15.04
N MET A 30 -0.06 16.45 -13.99
CA MET A 30 -0.92 15.28 -14.05
C MET A 30 -2.12 15.47 -14.97
N LYS A 31 -2.76 16.66 -14.95
CA LYS A 31 -3.83 17.00 -15.89
C LYS A 31 -3.38 16.96 -17.34
N ALA A 32 -2.17 17.47 -17.62
CA ALA A 32 -1.60 17.48 -18.96
C ALA A 32 -1.16 16.09 -19.46
N ASN A 33 -0.97 15.14 -18.55
CA ASN A 33 -0.37 13.82 -18.82
C ASN A 33 -1.26 12.65 -18.34
N LEU A 34 -2.55 12.71 -18.58
CA LEU A 34 -3.53 11.69 -18.16
C LEU A 34 -3.20 10.27 -18.68
N THR A 35 -2.41 10.16 -19.74
CA THR A 35 -1.95 8.90 -20.31
C THR A 35 -1.01 8.12 -19.37
N TYR A 36 -0.43 8.76 -18.38
CA TYR A 36 0.43 8.08 -17.40
C TYR A 36 -0.34 7.31 -16.32
N GLY A 37 -1.65 7.24 -16.45
CA GLY A 37 -2.49 6.44 -15.55
C GLY A 37 -2.66 7.11 -14.19
N THR A 38 -3.69 7.90 -14.05
CA THR A 38 -3.97 8.69 -12.85
C THR A 38 -5.10 8.11 -12.01
N ALA A 39 -5.68 6.98 -12.44
CA ALA A 39 -6.75 6.30 -11.73
C ALA A 39 -6.19 5.28 -10.72
N GLY A 40 -6.74 5.29 -9.53
CA GLY A 40 -6.54 4.26 -8.50
C GLY A 40 -7.82 3.47 -8.27
N VAL A 41 -7.77 2.46 -7.41
CA VAL A 41 -8.92 1.58 -7.11
C VAL A 41 -10.11 2.31 -6.45
N TYR A 42 -9.96 3.56 -6.09
CA TYR A 42 -11.03 4.42 -5.58
C TYR A 42 -11.75 5.23 -6.66
N ASN A 43 -11.31 5.14 -7.91
CA ASN A 43 -11.93 5.84 -9.00
C ASN A 43 -12.97 4.96 -9.69
N THR A 44 -13.88 5.60 -10.42
CA THR A 44 -14.90 4.91 -11.21
C THR A 44 -14.78 5.27 -12.68
N HIS A 45 -15.17 4.34 -13.54
CA HIS A 45 -15.42 4.61 -14.94
C HIS A 45 -16.65 5.50 -15.12
N VAL A 46 -16.86 6.01 -16.33
CA VAL A 46 -18.01 6.86 -16.67
C VAL A 46 -19.35 6.16 -16.43
N ASP A 47 -19.38 4.83 -16.54
CA ASP A 47 -20.56 4.00 -16.28
C ASP A 47 -20.77 3.68 -14.78
N GLY A 48 -19.92 4.18 -13.89
CA GLY A 48 -19.99 3.98 -12.45
C GLY A 48 -19.31 2.70 -11.95
N THR A 49 -18.74 1.86 -12.82
CA THR A 49 -17.96 0.70 -12.39
C THR A 49 -16.61 1.13 -11.80
N TYR A 50 -16.12 0.39 -10.81
CA TYR A 50 -14.85 0.71 -10.14
C TYR A 50 -13.64 0.27 -10.96
N PHE A 51 -12.57 1.05 -10.84
CA PHE A 51 -11.25 0.57 -11.24
C PHE A 51 -10.79 -0.50 -10.25
N ILE A 52 -10.39 -1.65 -10.79
CA ILE A 52 -9.93 -2.77 -9.96
C ILE A 52 -8.42 -2.94 -9.97
N TYR A 53 -7.71 -2.21 -10.84
CA TYR A 53 -6.26 -2.31 -10.95
C TYR A 53 -5.56 -1.11 -10.35
N GLY A 54 -4.51 -1.39 -9.56
CA GLY A 54 -3.52 -0.42 -9.11
C GLY A 54 -2.13 -0.80 -9.62
N THR A 55 -1.19 0.14 -9.64
CA THR A 55 0.16 -0.14 -10.14
C THR A 55 1.21 0.77 -9.50
N ARG A 56 2.41 0.23 -9.29
CA ARG A 56 3.59 1.02 -8.95
C ARG A 56 4.30 1.64 -10.16
N LEU A 57 3.87 1.28 -11.37
CA LEU A 57 4.49 1.72 -12.63
C LEU A 57 4.00 3.12 -13.07
N ARG A 58 3.74 3.99 -12.11
CA ARG A 58 3.25 5.34 -12.30
C ARG A 58 3.91 6.29 -11.30
N PRO A 59 3.96 7.61 -11.55
CA PRO A 59 4.45 8.56 -10.56
C PRO A 59 3.62 8.50 -9.28
N ASP A 60 4.27 8.25 -8.15
CA ASP A 60 3.63 8.33 -6.84
C ASP A 60 3.89 9.71 -6.22
N ILE A 61 2.96 10.60 -6.46
CA ILE A 61 3.05 12.01 -6.08
C ILE A 61 2.74 12.28 -4.60
N HIS A 62 2.24 11.27 -3.88
CA HIS A 62 1.91 11.38 -2.45
C HIS A 62 3.09 11.02 -1.54
N MET A 63 4.17 10.48 -2.07
CA MET A 63 5.33 10.02 -1.30
C MET A 63 6.42 11.10 -1.15
N LYS A 64 6.09 12.38 -1.26
CA LYS A 64 7.08 13.45 -1.12
C LYS A 64 7.29 13.85 0.35
N PRO A 65 8.51 14.27 0.73
CA PRO A 65 8.77 14.85 2.05
C PRO A 65 7.87 16.06 2.32
N GLY A 66 7.36 16.18 3.55
CA GLY A 66 6.50 17.28 3.95
C GLY A 66 5.04 17.16 3.50
N ALA A 67 4.66 16.06 2.88
CA ALA A 67 3.26 15.71 2.70
C ALA A 67 2.61 15.37 4.05
N PHE A 68 1.27 15.25 4.05
CA PHE A 68 0.54 14.75 5.22
C PHE A 68 1.15 13.42 5.72
N LEU A 69 1.26 13.26 7.05
CA LEU A 69 1.86 12.08 7.69
C LEU A 69 0.96 10.85 7.56
N TYR A 70 0.81 10.40 6.34
CA TYR A 70 0.06 9.21 5.95
C TYR A 70 0.88 8.44 4.91
N ASN A 71 0.74 7.13 4.88
CA ASN A 71 1.54 6.27 4.03
C ASN A 71 3.05 6.36 4.33
N PHE A 72 3.88 6.47 3.32
CA PHE A 72 5.33 6.45 3.42
C PHE A 72 5.93 7.45 4.44
N PRO A 73 5.49 8.72 4.53
CA PRO A 73 5.98 9.62 5.58
C PRO A 73 5.69 9.11 7.00
N ALA A 74 4.57 8.46 7.22
CA ALA A 74 4.24 7.88 8.52
C ALA A 74 5.09 6.63 8.82
N ASP A 75 5.34 5.78 7.85
CA ASP A 75 6.19 4.59 8.00
C ASP A 75 7.63 4.96 8.36
N THR A 76 8.14 6.08 7.83
CA THR A 76 9.49 6.56 8.16
C THR A 76 9.67 6.95 9.63
N HIS A 77 8.60 7.19 10.39
CA HIS A 77 8.69 7.40 11.84
C HIS A 77 9.11 6.13 12.58
N ILE A 78 8.61 4.97 12.16
CA ILE A 78 9.02 3.67 12.74
C ILE A 78 10.50 3.44 12.45
N VAL A 79 10.93 3.66 11.22
CA VAL A 79 12.35 3.55 10.81
C VAL A 79 13.24 4.48 11.63
N THR A 80 12.85 5.74 11.75
CA THR A 80 13.59 6.73 12.54
C THR A 80 13.65 6.35 14.03
N PHE A 81 12.57 5.82 14.58
CA PHE A 81 12.55 5.36 15.96
C PHE A 81 13.51 4.20 16.19
N LEU A 82 13.49 3.18 15.34
CA LEU A 82 14.36 2.01 15.45
C LEU A 82 15.84 2.41 15.34
N ASP A 83 16.17 3.28 14.37
CA ASP A 83 17.52 3.82 14.20
C ASP A 83 17.98 4.61 15.45
N HIS A 84 17.14 5.49 15.98
CA HIS A 84 17.43 6.27 17.18
C HIS A 84 17.67 5.40 18.41
N GLU A 85 16.90 4.32 18.58
CA GLU A 85 17.04 3.37 19.67
C GLU A 85 18.20 2.37 19.47
N GLY A 86 18.90 2.43 18.33
CA GLY A 86 19.99 1.52 18.01
C GLY A 86 19.54 0.07 17.81
N ILE A 87 18.33 -0.13 17.35
CA ILE A 87 17.78 -1.46 17.06
C ILE A 87 18.09 -1.79 15.61
N ASP A 88 18.80 -2.88 15.37
CA ASP A 88 19.05 -3.38 14.02
C ASP A 88 17.75 -3.84 13.36
N PHE A 89 17.54 -3.41 12.11
CA PHE A 89 16.37 -3.78 11.34
C PHE A 89 16.66 -3.83 9.84
N ASP A 90 15.85 -4.59 9.14
CA ASP A 90 15.75 -4.58 7.68
C ASP A 90 14.36 -4.09 7.25
N ILE A 91 14.27 -3.56 6.04
CA ILE A 91 12.98 -3.20 5.43
C ILE A 91 12.67 -4.23 4.35
N ILE A 92 11.52 -4.88 4.49
CA ILE A 92 11.00 -5.82 3.51
C ILE A 92 9.72 -5.26 2.88
N THR A 93 9.48 -5.58 1.64
CA THR A 93 8.31 -5.10 0.90
C THR A 93 7.23 -6.17 0.81
N ASP A 94 6.00 -5.72 0.57
CA ASP A 94 4.87 -6.62 0.30
C ASP A 94 5.18 -7.62 -0.82
N GLU A 95 5.86 -7.17 -1.90
CA GLU A 95 6.24 -8.02 -3.02
C GLU A 95 7.26 -9.10 -2.64
N GLN A 96 8.19 -8.79 -1.72
CA GLN A 96 9.12 -9.79 -1.21
C GLN A 96 8.41 -10.83 -0.35
N VAL A 97 7.47 -10.39 0.49
CA VAL A 97 6.66 -11.32 1.29
C VAL A 97 5.80 -12.22 0.39
N ASP A 98 5.23 -11.67 -0.68
CA ASP A 98 4.50 -12.49 -1.68
C ASP A 98 5.40 -13.52 -2.37
N ALA A 99 6.63 -13.15 -2.71
CA ALA A 99 7.53 -14.01 -3.45
C ALA A 99 8.21 -15.08 -2.58
N GLU A 100 8.57 -14.74 -1.34
CA GLU A 100 9.40 -15.57 -0.47
C GLU A 100 8.62 -16.15 0.73
N GLY A 101 7.48 -15.56 1.06
CA GLY A 101 6.53 -16.07 2.05
C GLY A 101 7.12 -16.25 3.44
N LEU A 102 6.74 -17.35 4.08
CA LEU A 102 7.15 -17.70 5.44
C LEU A 102 8.67 -17.75 5.60
N ALA A 103 9.41 -18.22 4.59
CA ALA A 103 10.86 -18.34 4.66
C ALA A 103 11.57 -16.99 4.84
N LEU A 104 11.02 -15.91 4.29
CA LEU A 104 11.51 -14.57 4.55
C LEU A 104 11.22 -14.13 5.98
N LEU A 105 9.98 -14.30 6.44
CA LEU A 105 9.55 -13.86 7.77
C LEU A 105 10.32 -14.57 8.90
N GLN A 106 10.63 -15.84 8.74
CA GLN A 106 11.38 -16.64 9.72
C GLN A 106 12.83 -16.19 9.94
N GLN A 107 13.35 -15.32 9.08
CA GLN A 107 14.68 -14.73 9.27
C GLN A 107 14.70 -13.68 10.38
N TYR A 108 13.53 -13.21 10.81
CA TYR A 108 13.37 -12.13 11.78
C TYR A 108 12.64 -12.61 13.03
N PRO A 109 13.11 -12.24 14.22
CA PRO A 109 12.45 -12.59 15.47
C PRO A 109 11.16 -11.77 15.71
N VAL A 110 11.03 -10.63 15.04
CA VAL A 110 9.88 -9.72 15.12
C VAL A 110 9.62 -9.14 13.74
N ILE A 111 8.38 -9.14 13.33
CA ILE A 111 7.89 -8.43 12.14
C ILE A 111 7.02 -7.26 12.61
N ILE A 112 7.28 -6.08 12.08
CA ILE A 112 6.47 -4.88 12.32
C ILE A 112 5.80 -4.51 11.00
N SER A 113 4.47 -4.50 10.98
CA SER A 113 3.75 -3.97 9.83
C SER A 113 3.81 -2.44 9.79
N SER A 114 3.62 -1.89 8.61
CA SER A 114 3.57 -0.46 8.41
C SER A 114 2.38 0.19 9.14
N THR A 115 2.33 1.51 9.16
CA THR A 115 1.29 2.28 9.86
C THR A 115 -0.11 2.13 9.24
N HIS A 116 -0.24 1.55 8.04
CA HIS A 116 -1.52 1.36 7.38
C HIS A 116 -1.49 0.18 6.39
N HIS A 117 -1.35 -1.02 6.91
CA HIS A 117 -1.24 -2.27 6.14
C HIS A 117 -2.64 -2.79 5.72
N GLU A 118 -3.32 -2.02 4.90
CA GLU A 118 -4.72 -2.23 4.54
C GLU A 118 -4.91 -3.28 3.45
N TYR A 119 -3.98 -3.37 2.51
CA TYR A 119 -4.09 -4.19 1.30
C TYR A 119 -3.13 -5.37 1.37
N VAL A 120 -3.68 -6.58 1.41
CA VAL A 120 -2.89 -7.79 1.57
C VAL A 120 -3.30 -8.85 0.55
N THR A 121 -2.33 -9.65 0.13
CA THR A 121 -2.61 -10.85 -0.67
C THR A 121 -2.90 -12.04 0.24
N GLN A 122 -3.50 -13.08 -0.32
CA GLN A 122 -3.69 -14.34 0.40
C GLN A 122 -2.35 -14.94 0.82
N ALA A 123 -1.31 -14.83 -0.02
CA ALA A 123 0.02 -15.34 0.29
C ALA A 123 0.65 -14.65 1.52
N GLN A 124 0.52 -13.33 1.63
CA GLN A 124 0.95 -12.58 2.81
C GLN A 124 0.17 -12.99 4.06
N PHE A 125 -1.15 -13.08 3.94
CA PHE A 125 -2.02 -13.49 5.05
C PHE A 125 -1.63 -14.86 5.58
N ASP A 126 -1.44 -15.84 4.71
CA ASP A 126 -1.06 -17.21 5.08
C ASP A 126 0.35 -17.25 5.68
N ALA A 127 1.30 -16.50 5.11
CA ALA A 127 2.67 -16.43 5.60
C ALA A 127 2.74 -15.87 7.02
N VAL A 128 2.06 -14.75 7.30
CA VAL A 128 2.03 -14.14 8.64
C VAL A 128 1.24 -14.99 9.62
N GLY A 129 0.13 -15.60 9.19
CA GLY A 129 -0.64 -16.54 10.00
C GLY A 129 0.21 -17.73 10.45
N THR A 130 0.96 -18.33 9.54
CA THR A 130 1.86 -19.44 9.86
C THR A 130 3.02 -18.99 10.74
N TYR A 131 3.66 -17.86 10.40
CA TYR A 131 4.75 -17.29 11.20
C TYR A 131 4.35 -17.08 12.66
N THR A 132 3.17 -16.51 12.90
CA THR A 132 2.68 -16.28 14.26
C THR A 132 2.29 -17.58 14.98
N ALA A 133 1.70 -18.53 14.27
CA ALA A 133 1.35 -19.86 14.82
C ALA A 133 2.60 -20.66 15.24
N GLU A 134 3.71 -20.45 14.56
CA GLU A 134 5.02 -21.06 14.90
C GLU A 134 5.80 -20.28 15.97
N GLY A 135 5.22 -19.23 16.55
CA GLY A 135 5.81 -18.47 17.65
C GLY A 135 6.55 -17.20 17.23
N GLY A 136 6.49 -16.82 15.98
CA GLY A 136 6.94 -15.51 15.48
C GLY A 136 6.14 -14.38 16.11
N ARG A 137 6.77 -13.23 16.28
CA ARG A 137 6.15 -12.05 16.88
C ARG A 137 5.78 -11.06 15.81
N PHE A 138 4.49 -10.77 15.70
CA PHE A 138 3.97 -9.80 14.75
C PHE A 138 3.36 -8.61 15.47
N MET A 139 3.79 -7.41 15.11
CA MET A 139 3.27 -6.15 15.62
C MET A 139 2.58 -5.40 14.49
N ASP A 140 1.27 -5.25 14.57
CA ASP A 140 0.50 -4.40 13.68
C ASP A 140 0.36 -3.01 14.30
N SER A 141 0.93 -2.00 13.65
CA SER A 141 0.99 -0.63 14.18
C SER A 141 -0.03 0.29 13.51
N GLY A 142 -0.87 -0.23 12.63
CA GLY A 142 -1.69 0.58 11.75
C GLY A 142 -3.19 0.52 11.99
N GLY A 143 -3.88 1.42 11.28
CA GLY A 143 -5.32 1.35 11.07
C GLY A 143 -5.68 0.53 9.83
N ASN A 144 -6.92 0.03 9.75
CA ASN A 144 -7.44 -0.78 8.65
C ASN A 144 -6.57 -2.01 8.31
N GLY A 145 -5.77 -2.48 9.25
CA GLY A 145 -4.86 -3.60 9.02
C GLY A 145 -5.61 -4.82 8.48
N TRP A 146 -5.10 -5.41 7.38
CA TRP A 146 -5.60 -6.66 6.78
C TRP A 146 -7.05 -6.58 6.28
N PHE A 147 -7.51 -5.37 5.90
CA PHE A 147 -8.91 -5.12 5.60
C PHE A 147 -9.30 -5.50 4.16
N TRP A 148 -8.42 -5.20 3.19
CA TRP A 148 -8.71 -5.39 1.78
C TRP A 148 -7.88 -6.50 1.14
N SER A 149 -8.54 -7.40 0.39
CA SER A 149 -7.89 -8.44 -0.40
C SER A 149 -7.43 -7.91 -1.76
N VAL A 150 -6.17 -8.21 -2.12
CA VAL A 150 -5.59 -7.91 -3.42
C VAL A 150 -4.88 -9.13 -3.99
N ALA A 151 -4.61 -9.10 -5.29
CA ALA A 151 -3.79 -10.12 -5.95
C ALA A 151 -2.82 -9.46 -6.94
N GLY A 152 -1.63 -10.00 -7.07
CA GLY A 152 -0.71 -9.61 -8.14
C GLY A 152 -1.28 -9.96 -9.51
N HIS A 153 -1.09 -9.08 -10.51
CA HIS A 153 -1.53 -9.37 -11.87
C HIS A 153 -0.69 -10.53 -12.46
N PRO A 154 -1.31 -11.55 -13.06
CA PRO A 154 -0.60 -12.78 -13.44
C PRO A 154 0.48 -12.59 -14.52
N THR A 155 0.38 -11.54 -15.32
CA THR A 155 1.29 -11.30 -16.45
C THR A 155 1.92 -9.91 -16.49
N LEU A 156 1.52 -9.00 -15.57
CA LEU A 156 2.02 -7.63 -15.51
C LEU A 156 2.66 -7.38 -14.13
N PRO A 157 3.98 -7.58 -13.98
CA PRO A 157 4.66 -7.30 -12.73
C PRO A 157 4.47 -5.83 -12.28
N GLY A 158 4.23 -5.63 -11.00
CA GLY A 158 4.00 -4.28 -10.45
C GLY A 158 2.58 -3.74 -10.66
N VAL A 159 1.65 -4.59 -11.10
CA VAL A 159 0.21 -4.34 -11.15
C VAL A 159 -0.48 -5.25 -10.15
N MET A 160 -1.40 -4.71 -9.37
CA MET A 160 -2.26 -5.47 -8.49
C MET A 160 -3.73 -5.31 -8.88
N GLU A 161 -4.52 -6.31 -8.58
CA GLU A 161 -5.97 -6.33 -8.72
C GLU A 161 -6.63 -6.26 -7.33
N SER A 162 -7.59 -5.35 -7.15
CA SER A 162 -8.42 -5.32 -5.96
C SER A 162 -9.50 -6.40 -6.05
N ARG A 163 -9.60 -7.24 -5.04
CA ARG A 163 -10.55 -8.37 -4.98
C ARG A 163 -11.78 -8.12 -4.13
N ASN A 164 -11.86 -6.98 -3.49
CA ASN A 164 -12.89 -6.70 -2.48
C ASN A 164 -14.32 -6.74 -2.97
N PHE A 165 -14.55 -6.39 -4.23
CA PHE A 165 -15.90 -6.34 -4.80
C PHE A 165 -16.33 -7.66 -5.45
N ILE A 166 -15.39 -8.57 -5.67
CA ILE A 166 -15.63 -9.86 -6.31
C ILE A 166 -15.92 -10.92 -5.24
N GLU A 167 -15.16 -10.94 -4.16
CA GLU A 167 -15.27 -11.98 -3.12
C GLU A 167 -16.44 -11.78 -2.13
N ILE A 168 -16.95 -10.55 -1.97
CA ILE A 168 -18.15 -10.30 -1.15
C ILE A 168 -19.40 -10.96 -1.75
N ALA A 169 -19.43 -11.17 -3.05
CA ALA A 169 -20.55 -11.85 -3.72
C ALA A 169 -20.51 -13.38 -3.57
N GLU A 170 -19.40 -13.96 -3.12
CA GLU A 170 -19.20 -15.40 -2.97
C GLU A 170 -19.21 -15.88 -1.50
N ARG A 171 -19.39 -14.96 -0.54
CA ARG A 171 -19.56 -15.25 0.88
C ARG A 171 -21.01 -15.08 1.27
#